data_ae137f5febfbc9edf37efe1aa0f7b2c2
#
_entry.id   ae137f5febfbc9edf37efe1aa0f7b2c2
#
_cell.length_a   1.000
_cell.length_b   1.000
_cell.length_c   1.000
_cell.angle_alpha   90.00
_cell.angle_beta   90.00
_cell.angle_gamma   90.00
#
_symmetry.space_group_name_H-M   'P 1'
#
loop_
_entity.id
_entity.type
_entity.pdbx_description
1 polymer ?
#
loop_
_entity_poly.entity_id
_entity_poly.type
_entity_poly.pdbx_seq_one_letter_code
_entity_poly.pdbx_strand_id
1 'polypeptide(L)'
;MNRIDKLNERWHLMLMAGVLVLCTVLTGCARPAAPEKPLAQPIEQAWDARVDFQAGLTQEAQATLDQAALEGASVYHIDLHISEDRVRLNGFEQVWYTNREDVPLDEIYLRLFPNIFGGEASVSEVKIGPDGQETAITPDYEFARSAIRLDLPTPLLPGAQIPIQMMFEVEVPEEMAGNYGLFGYFDDVLVLNEFYPVIPVYDDEGWNVEVPSPHGDVTYFDASFYRVRITAPADLMFVTSGVTTEQTATDQTQTLTVTAGPARDFYLAASDAYAVVSEHVDDLQINSYTFDGHKYEEGAVLALRFAKNALQSFSKLFGPYPYTEFDVASTPMQALGMEYPGMTVINITLYDTDAEISGVPAPAILESVIVHEVAHQWFYNVVGNDQVDEP
;
A
#
# COMPACT_ATOMS: atom_id res chain seq x y z
N MET A 1 31.95 -39.52 -57.88
CA MET A 1 31.35 -38.19 -57.52
C MET A 1 31.31 -38.08 -56.00
N ASN A 2 32.20 -37.27 -55.49
CA ASN A 2 32.57 -37.23 -54.07
C ASN A 2 31.50 -36.50 -53.20
N ARG A 3 31.42 -36.94 -51.97
CA ARG A 3 30.50 -36.44 -50.92
C ARG A 3 30.61 -34.93 -50.63
N ILE A 4 31.62 -34.25 -51.17
CA ILE A 4 31.92 -32.84 -51.00
C ILE A 4 31.10 -31.95 -51.96
N ASP A 5 30.75 -32.45 -53.17
CA ASP A 5 30.00 -31.66 -54.15
C ASP A 5 28.51 -31.44 -53.77
N LYS A 6 27.94 -32.36 -52.96
CA LYS A 6 26.56 -32.19 -52.45
C LYS A 6 26.39 -31.24 -51.31
N LEU A 7 27.48 -30.83 -50.65
CA LEU A 7 27.43 -29.84 -49.53
C LEU A 7 27.45 -28.41 -50.05
N ASN A 8 28.08 -28.14 -51.17
CA ASN A 8 28.15 -26.79 -51.73
C ASN A 8 26.82 -26.30 -52.35
N GLU A 9 26.02 -27.20 -52.94
CA GLU A 9 24.71 -26.81 -53.47
C GLU A 9 23.68 -26.50 -52.39
N ARG A 10 23.81 -27.11 -51.20
CA ARG A 10 22.92 -26.78 -50.05
C ARG A 10 23.20 -25.45 -49.39
N TRP A 11 24.43 -24.95 -49.46
CA TRP A 11 24.80 -23.64 -48.88
C TRP A 11 24.33 -22.47 -49.74
N HIS A 12 24.29 -22.58 -51.06
CA HIS A 12 23.77 -21.56 -51.94
C HIS A 12 22.24 -21.42 -51.88
N LEU A 13 21.52 -22.51 -51.63
CA LEU A 13 20.07 -22.46 -51.43
C LEU A 13 19.66 -21.89 -50.07
N MET A 14 20.47 -22.09 -49.02
CA MET A 14 20.22 -21.45 -47.68
C MET A 14 20.54 -19.98 -47.64
N LEU A 15 21.53 -19.49 -48.40
CA LEU A 15 21.87 -18.08 -48.49
C LEU A 15 20.81 -17.27 -49.25
N MET A 16 20.19 -17.85 -50.29
CA MET A 16 19.11 -17.17 -51.03
C MET A 16 17.79 -17.15 -50.26
N ALA A 17 17.50 -18.15 -49.43
CA ALA A 17 16.32 -18.13 -48.54
C ALA A 17 16.49 -17.16 -47.36
N GLY A 18 17.71 -16.96 -46.86
CA GLY A 18 18.01 -16.02 -45.76
C GLY A 18 17.88 -14.55 -46.17
N VAL A 19 18.18 -14.21 -47.43
CA VAL A 19 18.06 -12.81 -47.91
C VAL A 19 16.62 -12.44 -48.25
N LEU A 20 15.75 -13.40 -48.62
CA LEU A 20 14.32 -13.11 -48.85
C LEU A 20 13.50 -12.97 -47.55
N VAL A 21 13.95 -13.59 -46.45
CA VAL A 21 13.29 -13.43 -45.13
C VAL A 21 13.70 -12.14 -44.44
N LEU A 22 14.88 -11.59 -44.74
CA LEU A 22 15.35 -10.35 -44.12
C LEU A 22 14.73 -9.08 -44.72
N CYS A 23 14.13 -9.14 -45.92
CA CYS A 23 13.45 -8.01 -46.55
C CYS A 23 11.95 -7.87 -46.18
N THR A 24 11.34 -8.90 -45.54
CA THR A 24 9.93 -8.83 -45.13
C THR A 24 9.69 -8.48 -43.67
N VAL A 25 10.74 -8.30 -42.86
CA VAL A 25 10.63 -7.98 -41.42
C VAL A 25 10.81 -6.48 -41.14
N LEU A 26 11.06 -5.64 -42.13
CA LEU A 26 11.26 -4.18 -41.95
C LEU A 26 10.04 -3.30 -42.26
N THR A 27 8.88 -3.90 -42.56
CA THR A 27 7.62 -3.18 -42.41
C THR A 27 7.12 -3.42 -40.98
N GLY A 28 7.81 -2.84 -40.02
CA GLY A 28 7.30 -2.72 -38.66
C GLY A 28 5.93 -2.05 -38.72
N CYS A 29 4.85 -2.79 -38.49
CA CYS A 29 3.65 -2.21 -38.01
C CYS A 29 4.03 -1.43 -36.76
N ALA A 30 4.12 -0.10 -36.86
CA ALA A 30 4.05 0.75 -35.68
C ALA A 30 2.79 0.30 -34.95
N ARG A 31 2.95 -0.34 -33.81
CA ARG A 31 1.84 -0.54 -32.87
C ARG A 31 1.26 0.83 -32.67
N PRO A 32 -0.06 1.04 -32.88
CA PRO A 32 -0.66 2.31 -32.47
C PRO A 32 -0.25 2.52 -31.04
N ALA A 33 0.28 3.70 -30.72
CA ALA A 33 0.53 4.09 -29.35
C ALA A 33 -0.75 3.78 -28.57
N ALA A 34 -0.62 3.01 -27.50
CA ALA A 34 -1.75 2.80 -26.60
C ALA A 34 -2.27 4.20 -26.27
N PRO A 35 -3.60 4.41 -26.21
CA PRO A 35 -4.14 5.69 -25.81
C PRO A 35 -3.46 6.08 -24.48
N GLU A 36 -2.92 7.30 -24.43
CA GLU A 36 -2.37 7.83 -23.19
C GLU A 36 -3.45 7.66 -22.12
N LYS A 37 -3.16 6.82 -21.13
CA LYS A 37 -4.05 6.62 -19.99
C LYS A 37 -4.14 7.97 -19.27
N PRO A 38 -5.33 8.35 -18.78
CA PRO A 38 -5.44 9.57 -18.00
C PRO A 38 -4.48 9.45 -16.80
N LEU A 39 -3.57 10.43 -16.71
CA LEU A 39 -2.74 10.60 -15.53
C LEU A 39 -3.66 10.86 -14.33
N ALA A 40 -3.27 10.40 -13.15
CA ALA A 40 -3.91 10.79 -11.92
C ALA A 40 -4.07 12.31 -11.87
N GLN A 41 -5.22 12.79 -11.45
CA GLN A 41 -5.53 14.21 -11.42
C GLN A 41 -5.63 14.68 -9.98
N PRO A 42 -5.15 15.90 -9.66
CA PRO A 42 -5.36 16.47 -8.34
C PRO A 42 -6.81 16.40 -7.92
N ILE A 43 -7.07 16.06 -6.67
CA ILE A 43 -8.42 16.06 -6.13
C ILE A 43 -8.81 17.52 -5.85
N GLU A 44 -9.81 18.04 -6.58
CA GLU A 44 -10.19 19.46 -6.56
C GLU A 44 -10.88 19.94 -5.27
N GLN A 45 -11.10 19.08 -4.27
CA GLN A 45 -11.79 19.47 -3.03
C GLN A 45 -10.86 20.14 -2.04
N ALA A 46 -11.29 21.31 -1.57
CA ALA A 46 -10.65 21.96 -0.43
C ALA A 46 -10.74 21.07 0.83
N TRP A 47 -9.64 20.92 1.51
CA TRP A 47 -9.53 20.15 2.72
C TRP A 47 -10.01 20.92 3.93
N ASP A 48 -11.22 20.65 4.41
CA ASP A 48 -11.47 20.79 5.84
C ASP A 48 -11.31 19.40 6.45
N ALA A 49 -10.05 19.05 6.62
CA ALA A 49 -9.52 17.74 6.53
C ALA A 49 -10.05 16.74 7.56
N ARG A 50 -10.31 17.14 8.78
CA ARG A 50 -10.48 16.21 9.90
C ARG A 50 -11.89 15.70 10.07
N VAL A 51 -12.88 16.48 9.62
CA VAL A 51 -14.31 16.10 9.73
C VAL A 51 -14.62 14.93 8.79
N ASP A 52 -14.02 14.93 7.59
CA ASP A 52 -14.25 13.89 6.59
C ASP A 52 -13.70 12.51 7.00
N PHE A 53 -12.68 12.47 7.88
CA PHE A 53 -12.06 11.23 8.34
C PHE A 53 -12.80 10.53 9.48
N GLN A 54 -13.78 11.18 10.09
CA GLN A 54 -14.56 10.60 11.19
C GLN A 54 -15.50 9.48 10.74
N ALA A 55 -15.75 9.31 9.44
CA ALA A 55 -16.61 8.27 8.92
C ALA A 55 -16.16 6.84 9.29
N GLY A 56 -14.85 6.64 9.42
CA GLY A 56 -14.25 5.37 9.84
C GLY A 56 -14.16 5.16 11.36
N LEU A 57 -14.57 6.13 12.18
CA LEU A 57 -14.46 6.06 13.63
C LEU A 57 -15.80 5.75 14.30
N THR A 58 -15.77 4.94 15.35
CA THR A 58 -16.93 4.74 16.22
C THR A 58 -17.36 6.05 16.90
N GLN A 59 -18.62 6.15 17.32
CA GLN A 59 -19.10 7.35 18.03
C GLN A 59 -18.32 7.59 19.33
N GLU A 60 -17.90 6.54 20.03
CA GLU A 60 -17.08 6.63 21.22
C GLU A 60 -15.69 7.18 20.91
N ALA A 61 -15.04 6.69 19.85
CA ALA A 61 -13.75 7.18 19.40
C ALA A 61 -13.82 8.65 18.97
N GLN A 62 -14.85 9.05 18.22
CA GLN A 62 -15.08 10.46 17.84
C GLN A 62 -15.23 11.38 19.07
N ALA A 63 -15.91 10.92 20.11
CA ALA A 63 -16.15 11.69 21.32
C ALA A 63 -14.91 11.79 22.23
N THR A 64 -14.02 10.81 22.18
CA THR A 64 -12.83 10.71 23.05
C THR A 64 -11.54 11.09 22.34
N LEU A 65 -11.59 11.32 21.03
CA LEU A 65 -10.43 11.68 20.22
C LEU A 65 -9.75 12.94 20.77
N ASP A 66 -8.48 12.82 21.14
CA ASP A 66 -7.70 13.95 21.61
C ASP A 66 -7.32 14.86 20.42
N GLN A 67 -8.14 15.87 20.20
CA GLN A 67 -7.93 16.84 19.13
C GLN A 67 -6.58 17.57 19.27
N ALA A 68 -6.09 17.80 20.48
CA ALA A 68 -4.83 18.48 20.70
C ALA A 68 -3.63 17.58 20.36
N ALA A 69 -3.71 16.28 20.66
CA ALA A 69 -2.68 15.32 20.27
C ALA A 69 -2.56 15.14 18.75
N LEU A 70 -3.67 15.34 18.03
CA LEU A 70 -3.71 15.24 16.57
C LEU A 70 -3.59 16.60 15.87
N GLU A 71 -3.45 17.69 16.63
CA GLU A 71 -3.18 18.99 16.04
C GLU A 71 -1.83 18.95 15.30
N GLY A 72 -1.84 19.31 14.00
CA GLY A 72 -0.67 19.23 13.15
C GLY A 72 -0.33 17.82 12.63
N ALA A 73 -1.16 16.80 12.88
CA ALA A 73 -0.99 15.51 12.20
C ALA A 73 -1.01 15.68 10.67
N SER A 74 -0.15 14.93 9.99
CA SER A 74 -0.07 14.97 8.53
C SER A 74 -1.37 14.51 7.88
N VAL A 75 -1.69 15.10 6.74
CA VAL A 75 -2.88 14.77 5.98
C VAL A 75 -2.47 14.44 4.55
N TYR A 76 -2.72 13.20 4.14
CA TYR A 76 -2.40 12.68 2.81
C TYR A 76 -3.63 12.67 1.91
N HIS A 77 -3.48 13.20 0.73
CA HIS A 77 -4.40 13.13 -0.37
C HIS A 77 -3.74 12.38 -1.51
N ILE A 78 -4.20 11.18 -1.80
CA ILE A 78 -3.61 10.31 -2.81
C ILE A 78 -4.66 10.01 -3.88
N ASP A 79 -4.34 10.30 -5.13
CA ASP A 79 -5.10 9.89 -6.29
C ASP A 79 -4.31 8.80 -7.01
N LEU A 80 -4.69 7.54 -6.81
CA LEU A 80 -4.01 6.35 -7.30
C LEU A 80 -4.71 5.79 -8.52
N HIS A 81 -3.95 5.52 -9.57
CA HIS A 81 -4.39 4.75 -10.72
C HIS A 81 -3.61 3.43 -10.83
N ILE A 82 -4.31 2.31 -10.73
CA ILE A 82 -3.78 0.95 -10.92
C ILE A 82 -4.02 0.55 -12.38
N SER A 83 -2.96 0.19 -13.09
CA SER A 83 -3.03 -0.22 -14.49
C SER A 83 -3.76 -1.56 -14.66
N GLU A 84 -4.17 -1.86 -15.89
CA GLU A 84 -4.85 -3.11 -16.26
C GLU A 84 -3.99 -4.36 -16.00
N ASP A 85 -2.65 -4.23 -16.13
CA ASP A 85 -1.70 -5.30 -15.82
C ASP A 85 -1.40 -5.43 -14.32
N ARG A 86 -1.93 -4.54 -13.47
CA ARG A 86 -1.82 -4.56 -11.99
C ARG A 86 -0.40 -4.36 -11.44
N VAL A 87 0.59 -4.12 -12.30
CA VAL A 87 2.00 -3.96 -11.91
C VAL A 87 2.52 -2.53 -12.06
N ARG A 88 1.72 -1.62 -12.59
CA ARG A 88 2.09 -0.20 -12.71
C ARG A 88 1.08 0.68 -12.00
N LEU A 89 1.61 1.51 -11.12
CA LEU A 89 0.85 2.49 -10.37
C LEU A 89 1.28 3.89 -10.82
N ASN A 90 0.31 4.77 -11.01
CA ASN A 90 0.55 6.19 -11.21
C ASN A 90 -0.26 6.94 -10.16
N GLY A 91 0.37 7.83 -9.43
CA GLY A 91 -0.29 8.58 -8.39
C GLY A 91 -0.01 10.07 -8.44
N PHE A 92 -0.96 10.84 -7.96
CA PHE A 92 -0.76 12.19 -7.49
C PHE A 92 -0.91 12.18 -5.97
N GLU A 93 0.03 12.80 -5.29
CA GLU A 93 -0.02 12.97 -3.84
C GLU A 93 0.06 14.44 -3.48
N GLN A 94 -0.73 14.81 -2.50
CA GLN A 94 -0.60 16.07 -1.78
C GLN A 94 -0.63 15.76 -0.30
N VAL A 95 0.43 16.17 0.42
CA VAL A 95 0.51 16.02 1.87
C VAL A 95 0.68 17.37 2.54
N TRP A 96 -0.08 17.62 3.60
CA TRP A 96 0.09 18.76 4.51
C TRP A 96 0.90 18.29 5.70
N TYR A 97 2.14 18.77 5.77
CA TYR A 97 3.05 18.47 6.87
C TYR A 97 3.17 19.67 7.80
N THR A 98 3.08 19.44 9.11
CA THR A 98 3.32 20.44 10.13
C THR A 98 4.60 20.11 10.88
N ASN A 99 5.52 21.09 10.96
CA ASN A 99 6.68 20.94 11.82
C ASN A 99 6.23 20.95 13.30
N ARG A 100 6.22 19.77 13.91
CA ARG A 100 5.84 19.59 15.33
C ARG A 100 7.02 19.67 16.28
N GLU A 101 8.23 19.82 15.73
CA GLU A 101 9.47 19.92 16.48
C GLU A 101 9.65 21.30 17.07
N ASP A 102 10.59 21.44 18.01
CA ASP A 102 10.96 22.71 18.63
C ASP A 102 12.07 23.45 17.86
N VAL A 103 12.52 22.88 16.73
CA VAL A 103 13.56 23.41 15.84
C VAL A 103 13.03 23.73 14.45
N PRO A 104 13.58 24.73 13.74
CA PRO A 104 13.30 24.94 12.33
C PRO A 104 13.83 23.76 11.49
N LEU A 105 13.09 23.35 10.46
CA LEU A 105 13.51 22.33 9.52
C LEU A 105 13.94 22.99 8.20
N ASP A 106 15.17 22.72 7.77
CA ASP A 106 15.72 23.22 6.50
C ASP A 106 15.42 22.28 5.31
N GLU A 107 14.99 21.05 5.63
CA GLU A 107 14.70 19.99 4.67
C GLU A 107 13.55 19.10 5.16
N ILE A 108 12.89 18.43 4.23
CA ILE A 108 11.87 17.39 4.52
C ILE A 108 12.25 16.15 3.74
N TYR A 109 12.14 14.99 4.40
CA TYR A 109 12.32 13.69 3.76
C TYR A 109 10.97 13.03 3.47
N LEU A 110 10.94 12.23 2.38
CA LEU A 110 9.88 11.25 2.13
C LEU A 110 10.53 9.90 1.81
N ARG A 111 9.96 8.84 2.35
CA ARG A 111 10.39 7.45 2.11
C ARG A 111 9.75 6.93 0.82
N LEU A 112 10.49 6.11 0.08
CA LEU A 112 10.07 5.40 -1.13
C LEU A 112 10.34 3.90 -0.93
N PHE A 113 9.53 3.27 -0.09
CA PHE A 113 9.71 1.86 0.30
C PHE A 113 9.69 0.86 -0.87
N PRO A 114 8.93 1.06 -1.97
CA PRO A 114 9.00 0.16 -3.12
C PRO A 114 10.42 -0.10 -3.62
N ASN A 115 11.33 0.89 -3.50
CA ASN A 115 12.73 0.77 -3.93
C ASN A 115 13.58 -0.20 -3.10
N ILE A 116 13.11 -0.61 -1.93
CA ILE A 116 13.75 -1.64 -1.08
C ILE A 116 12.90 -2.91 -0.96
N PHE A 117 11.68 -2.91 -1.47
CA PHE A 117 10.79 -4.09 -1.48
C PHE A 117 10.82 -4.87 -2.80
N GLY A 118 11.75 -4.55 -3.70
CA GLY A 118 11.92 -5.24 -4.98
C GLY A 118 11.18 -4.60 -6.15
N GLY A 119 10.46 -3.50 -5.93
CA GLY A 119 9.86 -2.67 -6.96
C GLY A 119 10.74 -1.47 -7.34
N GLU A 120 10.18 -0.55 -8.10
CA GLU A 120 10.80 0.74 -8.42
C GLU A 120 9.78 1.87 -8.19
N ALA A 121 10.18 2.90 -7.44
CA ALA A 121 9.40 4.11 -7.24
C ALA A 121 10.19 5.34 -7.68
N SER A 122 9.51 6.27 -8.30
CA SER A 122 10.04 7.58 -8.66
C SER A 122 9.02 8.68 -8.44
N VAL A 123 9.52 9.88 -8.21
CA VAL A 123 8.68 11.08 -8.07
C VAL A 123 9.05 12.13 -9.10
N SER A 124 8.07 12.92 -9.49
CA SER A 124 8.23 14.03 -10.45
C SER A 124 7.28 15.18 -10.07
N GLU A 125 7.49 16.34 -10.71
CA GLU A 125 6.66 17.53 -10.50
C GLU A 125 6.51 17.96 -9.04
N VAL A 126 7.55 17.73 -8.23
CA VAL A 126 7.53 18.09 -6.81
C VAL A 126 7.43 19.60 -6.63
N LYS A 127 6.44 20.01 -5.85
CA LYS A 127 6.21 21.41 -5.51
C LYS A 127 5.86 21.54 -4.03
N ILE A 128 6.28 22.64 -3.44
CA ILE A 128 5.97 22.98 -2.04
C ILE A 128 5.37 24.38 -1.95
N GLY A 129 4.53 24.59 -0.97
CA GLY A 129 3.89 25.87 -0.72
C GLY A 129 2.40 25.91 -1.06
N PRO A 130 1.69 26.95 -0.61
CA PRO A 130 0.25 27.06 -0.79
C PRO A 130 -0.13 27.24 -2.26
N ASP A 131 -1.35 26.85 -2.61
CA ASP A 131 -1.90 26.93 -3.95
C ASP A 131 -1.72 28.32 -4.59
N GLY A 132 -1.20 28.33 -5.81
CA GLY A 132 -0.89 29.55 -6.56
C GLY A 132 0.40 30.28 -6.15
N GLN A 133 1.15 29.72 -5.19
CA GLN A 133 2.45 30.22 -4.73
C GLN A 133 3.49 29.09 -4.59
N GLU A 134 3.22 27.97 -5.26
CA GLU A 134 4.07 26.79 -5.17
C GLU A 134 5.45 27.04 -5.78
N THR A 135 6.46 26.50 -5.12
CA THR A 135 7.84 26.47 -5.59
C THR A 135 8.20 25.06 -6.03
N ALA A 136 8.65 24.89 -7.27
CA ALA A 136 9.16 23.62 -7.76
C ALA A 136 10.48 23.25 -7.07
N ILE A 137 10.59 22.01 -6.61
CA ILE A 137 11.78 21.46 -5.96
C ILE A 137 12.29 20.27 -6.77
N THR A 138 13.61 20.18 -6.91
CA THR A 138 14.25 18.97 -7.45
C THR A 138 14.60 18.07 -6.26
N PRO A 139 14.02 16.87 -6.15
CA PRO A 139 14.34 15.97 -5.05
C PRO A 139 15.72 15.35 -5.21
N ASP A 140 16.45 15.20 -4.12
CA ASP A 140 17.68 14.43 -4.04
C ASP A 140 17.37 13.01 -3.55
N TYR A 141 17.73 11.99 -4.35
CA TYR A 141 17.52 10.58 -3.96
C TYR A 141 18.68 10.09 -3.11
N GLU A 142 18.34 9.55 -1.93
CA GLU A 142 19.30 9.07 -0.94
C GLU A 142 18.97 7.62 -0.48
N PHE A 143 19.84 7.01 0.31
CA PHE A 143 19.65 5.68 0.94
C PHE A 143 19.20 4.60 -0.04
N ALA A 144 20.00 4.34 -1.09
CA ALA A 144 19.66 3.41 -2.18
C ALA A 144 18.34 3.76 -2.89
N ARG A 145 18.01 5.05 -2.99
CA ARG A 145 16.77 5.62 -3.53
C ARG A 145 15.52 5.30 -2.68
N SER A 146 15.67 4.78 -1.45
CA SER A 146 14.53 4.53 -0.55
C SER A 146 14.03 5.80 0.14
N ALA A 147 14.71 6.93 -0.06
CA ALA A 147 14.26 8.23 0.41
C ALA A 147 14.56 9.33 -0.62
N ILE A 148 13.77 10.39 -0.57
CA ILE A 148 14.06 11.66 -1.22
C ILE A 148 14.16 12.76 -0.17
N ARG A 149 15.13 13.66 -0.38
CA ARG A 149 15.28 14.90 0.39
C ARG A 149 14.79 16.09 -0.44
N LEU A 150 14.02 16.94 0.21
CA LEU A 150 13.51 18.21 -0.33
C LEU A 150 14.12 19.36 0.45
N ASP A 151 15.12 20.04 -0.12
CA ASP A 151 15.71 21.25 0.48
C ASP A 151 14.67 22.38 0.45
N LEU A 152 14.34 22.94 1.62
CA LEU A 152 13.37 24.02 1.72
C LEU A 152 14.00 25.38 1.39
N PRO A 153 13.40 26.20 0.51
CA PRO A 153 13.93 27.54 0.20
C PRO A 153 13.88 28.49 1.39
N THR A 154 13.10 28.18 2.39
CA THR A 154 13.00 28.88 3.67
C THR A 154 12.70 27.84 4.75
N PRO A 155 13.42 27.87 5.90
CA PRO A 155 13.19 26.93 6.97
C PRO A 155 11.73 26.89 7.44
N LEU A 156 11.19 25.70 7.64
CA LEU A 156 9.86 25.49 8.20
C LEU A 156 9.93 25.66 9.74
N LEU A 157 9.38 26.73 10.23
CA LEU A 157 9.42 27.05 11.66
C LEU A 157 8.53 26.10 12.49
N PRO A 158 8.84 25.91 13.80
CA PRO A 158 7.97 25.20 14.73
C PRO A 158 6.51 25.63 14.64
N GLY A 159 5.59 24.67 14.51
CA GLY A 159 4.16 24.88 14.35
C GLY A 159 3.71 25.36 12.97
N ALA A 160 4.63 25.63 12.05
CA ALA A 160 4.27 25.99 10.68
C ALA A 160 3.89 24.75 9.86
N GLN A 161 2.92 24.92 8.96
CA GLN A 161 2.47 23.87 8.05
C GLN A 161 2.86 24.20 6.60
N ILE A 162 3.22 23.18 5.83
CA ILE A 162 3.55 23.31 4.42
C ILE A 162 2.86 22.20 3.62
N PRO A 163 2.14 22.52 2.54
CA PRO A 163 1.69 21.54 1.57
C PRO A 163 2.83 21.15 0.62
N ILE A 164 2.95 19.85 0.37
CA ILE A 164 3.88 19.24 -0.56
C ILE A 164 3.04 18.44 -1.57
N GLN A 165 3.28 18.62 -2.85
CA GLN A 165 2.58 17.89 -3.91
C GLN A 165 3.56 17.31 -4.91
N MET A 166 3.21 16.12 -5.45
CA MET A 166 4.04 15.42 -6.41
C MET A 166 3.25 14.41 -7.22
N MET A 167 3.78 14.08 -8.38
CA MET A 167 3.42 12.86 -9.10
C MET A 167 4.37 11.75 -8.67
N PHE A 168 3.86 10.53 -8.55
CA PHE A 168 4.69 9.35 -8.33
C PHE A 168 4.32 8.22 -9.28
N GLU A 169 5.31 7.42 -9.64
CA GLU A 169 5.14 6.21 -10.45
C GLU A 169 5.79 5.05 -9.70
N VAL A 170 5.12 3.90 -9.70
CA VAL A 170 5.62 2.69 -9.04
C VAL A 170 5.49 1.51 -9.99
N GLU A 171 6.57 0.75 -10.12
CA GLU A 171 6.58 -0.57 -10.74
C GLU A 171 6.58 -1.63 -9.63
N VAL A 172 5.55 -2.49 -9.65
CA VAL A 172 5.28 -3.50 -8.63
C VAL A 172 5.93 -4.82 -9.07
N PRO A 173 6.70 -5.51 -8.20
CA PRO A 173 7.33 -6.78 -8.57
C PRO A 173 6.30 -7.91 -8.70
N GLU A 174 6.53 -8.80 -9.67
CA GLU A 174 5.74 -10.03 -9.88
C GLU A 174 6.39 -11.27 -9.24
N GLU A 175 7.61 -11.13 -8.74
CA GLU A 175 8.31 -12.19 -7.99
C GLU A 175 8.41 -11.77 -6.52
N MET A 176 8.10 -12.73 -5.63
CA MET A 176 8.19 -12.49 -4.19
C MET A 176 9.65 -12.28 -3.81
N ALA A 177 10.01 -11.04 -3.56
CA ALA A 177 11.33 -10.60 -3.12
C ALA A 177 11.28 -10.22 -1.63
N GLY A 178 12.24 -9.52 -1.12
CA GLY A 178 12.40 -9.15 0.29
C GLY A 178 11.11 -8.69 1.01
N ASN A 179 11.23 -8.35 2.27
CA ASN A 179 10.12 -7.88 3.11
C ASN A 179 8.89 -8.81 3.13
N TYR A 180 9.10 -10.11 3.31
CA TYR A 180 8.06 -11.13 3.47
C TYR A 180 7.00 -11.20 2.34
N GLY A 181 7.19 -10.51 1.22
CA GLY A 181 6.20 -10.44 0.14
C GLY A 181 5.02 -9.53 0.46
N LEU A 182 5.23 -8.48 1.24
CA LEU A 182 4.20 -7.48 1.59
C LEU A 182 3.98 -6.42 0.51
N PHE A 183 4.82 -6.43 -0.55
CA PHE A 183 4.71 -5.53 -1.68
C PHE A 183 4.93 -6.28 -2.98
N GLY A 184 3.91 -6.36 -3.84
CA GLY A 184 3.99 -7.05 -5.12
C GLY A 184 2.63 -7.47 -5.70
N TYR A 185 2.69 -8.16 -6.84
CA TYR A 185 1.54 -8.82 -7.45
C TYR A 185 1.86 -10.32 -7.60
N PHE A 186 1.32 -11.14 -6.71
CA PHE A 186 1.61 -12.56 -6.58
C PHE A 186 0.32 -13.37 -6.51
N ASP A 187 0.27 -14.52 -7.22
CA ASP A 187 -0.86 -15.44 -7.17
C ASP A 187 -2.23 -14.72 -7.30
N ASP A 188 -2.32 -13.79 -8.26
CA ASP A 188 -3.49 -12.95 -8.54
C ASP A 188 -3.89 -11.99 -7.39
N VAL A 189 -3.00 -11.73 -6.42
CA VAL A 189 -3.19 -10.73 -5.36
C VAL A 189 -2.19 -9.59 -5.53
N LEU A 190 -2.70 -8.38 -5.63
CA LEU A 190 -1.93 -7.15 -5.50
C LEU A 190 -1.85 -6.79 -4.01
N VAL A 191 -0.64 -6.66 -3.50
CA VAL A 191 -0.35 -6.24 -2.11
C VAL A 191 0.52 -5.00 -2.14
N LEU A 192 0.07 -3.93 -1.52
CA LEU A 192 0.69 -2.61 -1.58
C LEU A 192 0.92 -2.05 -0.18
N ASN A 193 2.03 -2.46 0.42
CA ASN A 193 2.55 -1.87 1.64
C ASN A 193 3.37 -0.62 1.30
N GLU A 194 3.11 0.52 1.94
CA GLU A 194 3.83 1.81 1.75
C GLU A 194 4.16 2.12 0.28
N PHE A 195 3.17 2.01 -0.59
CA PHE A 195 3.32 2.17 -2.03
C PHE A 195 3.50 3.63 -2.49
N TYR A 196 3.29 4.58 -1.62
CA TYR A 196 3.31 6.04 -1.85
C TYR A 196 4.46 6.71 -1.11
N PRO A 197 4.88 7.92 -1.51
CA PRO A 197 5.85 8.69 -0.75
C PRO A 197 5.35 9.02 0.66
N VAL A 198 6.05 8.63 1.70
CA VAL A 198 5.61 8.83 3.09
C VAL A 198 6.63 9.61 3.90
N ILE A 199 6.18 10.58 4.69
CA ILE A 199 7.04 11.38 5.57
C ILE A 199 7.42 10.52 6.78
N PRO A 200 8.73 10.27 7.03
CA PRO A 200 9.21 9.56 8.22
C PRO A 200 9.08 10.44 9.46
N VAL A 201 9.20 9.83 10.64
CA VAL A 201 9.31 10.56 11.90
C VAL A 201 10.59 11.38 11.92
N TYR A 202 10.51 12.58 12.48
CA TYR A 202 11.65 13.36 12.93
C TYR A 202 11.68 13.33 14.46
N ASP A 203 12.82 12.99 15.04
CA ASP A 203 13.00 12.91 16.51
C ASP A 203 14.34 13.55 16.94
N ASP A 204 14.86 13.19 18.11
CA ASP A 204 16.09 13.76 18.65
C ASP A 204 17.37 13.26 17.91
N GLU A 205 17.28 12.24 17.09
CA GLU A 205 18.34 11.76 16.16
C GLU A 205 18.20 12.36 14.75
N GLY A 206 17.09 13.03 14.44
CA GLY A 206 16.77 13.65 13.15
C GLY A 206 15.71 12.85 12.36
N TRP A 207 15.80 12.88 11.02
CA TRP A 207 14.89 12.15 10.15
C TRP A 207 15.20 10.66 10.15
N ASN A 208 14.23 9.81 10.45
CA ASN A 208 14.35 8.35 10.44
C ASN A 208 14.29 7.81 9.01
N VAL A 209 15.44 7.78 8.34
CA VAL A 209 15.58 7.41 6.91
C VAL A 209 16.51 6.24 6.65
N GLU A 210 17.01 5.57 7.67
CA GLU A 210 17.86 4.38 7.56
C GLU A 210 17.13 3.26 6.81
N VAL A 211 17.89 2.43 6.11
CA VAL A 211 17.34 1.26 5.42
C VAL A 211 17.08 0.18 6.47
N PRO A 212 15.81 -0.19 6.70
CA PRO A 212 15.49 -1.17 7.74
C PRO A 212 15.98 -2.58 7.38
N SER A 213 15.99 -3.47 8.37
CA SER A 213 16.28 -4.89 8.14
C SER A 213 15.30 -5.50 7.14
N PRO A 214 15.76 -6.33 6.17
CA PRO A 214 14.87 -6.96 5.20
C PRO A 214 13.88 -7.98 5.80
N HIS A 215 14.01 -8.29 7.09
CA HIS A 215 13.19 -9.25 7.83
C HIS A 215 12.76 -8.69 9.19
N GLY A 216 12.32 -7.46 9.22
CA GLY A 216 11.77 -6.79 10.40
C GLY A 216 10.60 -5.92 10.00
N ASP A 217 9.89 -5.43 10.99
CA ASP A 217 8.90 -4.39 10.77
C ASP A 217 9.63 -3.11 10.36
N VAL A 218 9.03 -2.36 9.46
CA VAL A 218 9.69 -1.22 8.81
C VAL A 218 8.98 0.09 9.10
N THR A 219 7.87 0.01 9.84
CA THR A 219 6.95 1.13 10.05
C THR A 219 7.34 1.92 11.29
N TYR A 220 7.78 3.15 11.06
CA TYR A 220 7.91 4.16 12.12
C TYR A 220 7.35 5.47 11.58
N PHE A 221 6.06 5.71 11.83
CA PHE A 221 5.34 6.87 11.32
C PHE A 221 4.46 7.50 12.39
N ASP A 222 4.28 8.81 12.29
CA ASP A 222 3.27 9.52 13.06
C ASP A 222 1.86 9.17 12.59
N ALA A 223 0.92 9.16 13.55
CA ALA A 223 -0.49 9.02 13.21
C ALA A 223 -0.94 10.18 12.29
N SER A 224 -1.51 9.83 11.17
CA SER A 224 -1.87 10.71 10.06
C SER A 224 -3.31 10.48 9.61
N PHE A 225 -3.78 11.30 8.69
CA PHE A 225 -5.09 11.15 8.05
C PHE A 225 -4.91 10.93 6.56
N TYR A 226 -5.69 10.02 6.00
CA TYR A 226 -5.60 9.61 4.60
C TYR A 226 -6.93 9.75 3.89
N ARG A 227 -6.92 10.34 2.72
CA ARG A 227 -7.99 10.26 1.73
C ARG A 227 -7.38 9.74 0.44
N VAL A 228 -7.76 8.53 0.06
CA VAL A 228 -7.20 7.83 -1.09
C VAL A 228 -8.30 7.57 -2.10
N ARG A 229 -8.17 8.14 -3.29
CA ARG A 229 -9.01 7.83 -4.43
C ARG A 229 -8.29 6.82 -5.31
N ILE A 230 -8.90 5.64 -5.50
CA ILE A 230 -8.31 4.52 -6.23
C ILE A 230 -9.12 4.30 -7.50
N THR A 231 -8.50 4.46 -8.66
CA THR A 231 -9.06 4.09 -9.95
C THR A 231 -8.35 2.84 -10.47
N ALA A 232 -9.12 1.79 -10.76
CA ALA A 232 -8.59 0.47 -11.07
C ALA A 232 -9.52 -0.34 -12.00
N PRO A 233 -9.09 -1.52 -12.51
CA PRO A 233 -9.96 -2.46 -13.19
C PRO A 233 -11.20 -2.81 -12.36
N ALA A 234 -12.35 -2.96 -13.03
CA ALA A 234 -13.65 -3.12 -12.36
C ALA A 234 -13.84 -4.48 -11.67
N ASP A 235 -13.03 -5.46 -12.01
CA ASP A 235 -13.06 -6.83 -11.48
C ASP A 235 -12.37 -6.99 -10.12
N LEU A 236 -11.56 -6.02 -9.69
CA LEU A 236 -10.83 -6.10 -8.43
C LEU A 236 -11.73 -5.85 -7.22
N MET A 237 -11.65 -6.72 -6.23
CA MET A 237 -12.17 -6.48 -4.87
C MET A 237 -11.03 -5.95 -4.01
N PHE A 238 -11.28 -4.84 -3.31
CA PHE A 238 -10.30 -4.14 -2.49
C PHE A 238 -10.49 -4.41 -1.01
N VAL A 239 -9.38 -4.50 -0.29
CA VAL A 239 -9.29 -4.47 1.18
C VAL A 239 -8.27 -3.39 1.53
N THR A 240 -8.65 -2.42 2.35
CA THR A 240 -7.81 -1.24 2.62
C THR A 240 -7.86 -0.85 4.08
N SER A 241 -6.82 -0.18 4.55
CA SER A 241 -6.94 0.62 5.77
C SER A 241 -8.06 1.64 5.62
N GLY A 242 -8.90 1.83 6.67
CA GLY A 242 -10.00 2.79 6.64
C GLY A 242 -11.30 2.26 6.02
N VAL A 243 -12.19 3.16 5.62
CA VAL A 243 -13.52 2.82 5.11
C VAL A 243 -13.77 3.46 3.74
N THR A 244 -14.45 2.73 2.85
CA THR A 244 -14.90 3.28 1.57
C THR A 244 -16.08 4.22 1.78
N THR A 245 -15.91 5.48 1.39
CA THR A 245 -16.95 6.53 1.52
C THR A 245 -17.72 6.75 0.21
N GLU A 246 -17.09 6.52 -0.93
CA GLU A 246 -17.70 6.65 -2.24
C GLU A 246 -17.19 5.53 -3.16
N GLN A 247 -18.06 5.02 -4.01
CA GLN A 247 -17.70 4.05 -5.05
C GLN A 247 -18.53 4.28 -6.31
N THR A 248 -17.85 4.28 -7.45
CA THR A 248 -18.47 4.30 -8.79
C THR A 248 -17.80 3.25 -9.66
N ALA A 249 -18.56 2.65 -10.58
CA ALA A 249 -18.03 1.66 -11.49
C ALA A 249 -18.64 1.78 -12.89
N THR A 250 -17.84 1.40 -13.88
CA THR A 250 -18.24 1.13 -15.27
C THR A 250 -18.00 -0.35 -15.56
N ASP A 251 -18.24 -0.78 -16.80
CA ASP A 251 -17.94 -2.17 -17.20
C ASP A 251 -16.42 -2.51 -17.18
N GLN A 252 -15.55 -1.52 -17.17
CA GLN A 252 -14.10 -1.71 -17.31
C GLN A 252 -13.30 -1.21 -16.10
N THR A 253 -13.78 -0.15 -15.46
CA THR A 253 -13.06 0.51 -14.36
C THR A 253 -13.98 0.83 -13.21
N GLN A 254 -13.40 0.87 -12.01
CA GLN A 254 -14.05 1.40 -10.83
C GLN A 254 -13.20 2.47 -10.18
N THR A 255 -13.85 3.35 -9.43
CA THR A 255 -13.19 4.36 -8.60
C THR A 255 -13.79 4.31 -7.22
N LEU A 256 -12.92 4.15 -6.21
CA LEU A 256 -13.27 4.18 -4.79
C LEU A 256 -12.63 5.41 -4.15
N THR A 257 -13.31 6.01 -3.19
CA THR A 257 -12.71 6.96 -2.25
C THR A 257 -12.72 6.34 -0.88
N VAL A 258 -11.53 6.18 -0.30
CA VAL A 258 -11.31 5.61 1.03
C VAL A 258 -10.83 6.71 1.96
N THR A 259 -11.31 6.72 3.20
CA THR A 259 -10.81 7.59 4.25
C THR A 259 -10.31 6.75 5.42
N ALA A 260 -9.14 7.10 5.95
CA ALA A 260 -8.55 6.46 7.11
C ALA A 260 -7.94 7.50 8.06
N GLY A 261 -7.99 7.24 9.34
CA GLY A 261 -7.31 8.09 10.32
C GLY A 261 -8.14 8.39 11.58
N PRO A 262 -7.39 8.69 12.68
CA PRO A 262 -5.94 8.67 12.74
C PRO A 262 -5.39 7.25 12.54
N ALA A 263 -4.37 7.11 11.70
CA ALA A 263 -3.74 5.84 11.32
C ALA A 263 -2.26 6.05 11.05
N ARG A 264 -1.41 5.05 11.35
CA ARG A 264 0.04 5.21 11.17
C ARG A 264 0.46 5.04 9.72
N ASP A 265 -0.25 4.21 8.98
CA ASP A 265 -0.03 3.97 7.56
C ASP A 265 -1.33 3.74 6.80
N PHE A 266 -1.22 3.52 5.51
CA PHE A 266 -2.32 3.14 4.64
C PHE A 266 -1.89 1.95 3.77
N TYR A 267 -2.54 0.83 3.99
CA TYR A 267 -2.33 -0.41 3.23
C TYR A 267 -3.48 -0.70 2.27
N LEU A 268 -3.16 -1.44 1.20
CA LEU A 268 -4.12 -1.89 0.21
C LEU A 268 -3.77 -3.32 -0.25
N ALA A 269 -4.77 -4.21 -0.27
CA ALA A 269 -4.72 -5.45 -1.02
C ALA A 269 -5.89 -5.52 -2.00
N ALA A 270 -5.70 -6.18 -3.15
CA ALA A 270 -6.76 -6.34 -4.13
C ALA A 270 -6.60 -7.64 -4.93
N SER A 271 -7.73 -8.29 -5.24
CA SER A 271 -7.78 -9.48 -6.10
C SER A 271 -9.16 -9.58 -6.77
N ASP A 272 -9.20 -10.11 -7.99
CA ASP A 272 -10.44 -10.53 -8.66
C ASP A 272 -10.93 -11.91 -8.19
N ALA A 273 -10.10 -12.63 -7.44
CA ALA A 273 -10.43 -13.93 -6.87
C ALA A 273 -10.92 -13.86 -5.42
N TYR A 274 -10.99 -12.68 -4.80
CA TYR A 274 -11.46 -12.56 -3.42
C TYR A 274 -12.96 -12.84 -3.30
N ALA A 275 -13.30 -13.58 -2.25
CA ALA A 275 -14.63 -13.72 -1.68
C ALA A 275 -14.60 -13.23 -0.22
N VAL A 276 -15.70 -12.70 0.28
CA VAL A 276 -15.80 -12.14 1.62
C VAL A 276 -16.90 -12.81 2.44
N VAL A 277 -16.60 -13.10 3.71
CA VAL A 277 -17.58 -13.40 4.73
C VAL A 277 -17.58 -12.31 5.77
N SER A 278 -18.76 -11.88 6.21
CA SER A 278 -18.92 -10.68 7.03
C SER A 278 -19.85 -10.93 8.22
N GLU A 279 -19.61 -10.23 9.32
CA GLU A 279 -20.49 -10.21 10.50
C GLU A 279 -20.53 -8.79 11.10
N HIS A 280 -21.71 -8.37 11.52
CA HIS A 280 -21.87 -7.16 12.32
C HIS A 280 -21.92 -7.49 13.81
N VAL A 281 -21.18 -6.76 14.61
CA VAL A 281 -21.20 -6.83 16.07
C VAL A 281 -21.35 -5.43 16.62
N ASP A 282 -22.53 -5.08 17.11
CA ASP A 282 -22.89 -3.73 17.49
C ASP A 282 -22.67 -2.76 16.29
N ASP A 283 -21.84 -1.73 16.43
CA ASP A 283 -21.53 -0.77 15.37
C ASP A 283 -20.27 -1.16 14.55
N LEU A 284 -19.72 -2.37 14.78
CA LEU A 284 -18.50 -2.84 14.12
C LEU A 284 -18.83 -3.85 13.02
N GLN A 285 -18.40 -3.55 11.80
CA GLN A 285 -18.35 -4.50 10.68
C GLN A 285 -17.04 -5.28 10.75
N ILE A 286 -17.10 -6.60 10.68
CA ILE A 286 -15.90 -7.46 10.59
C ILE A 286 -16.00 -8.26 9.30
N ASN A 287 -14.95 -8.24 8.49
CA ASN A 287 -14.89 -8.95 7.24
C ASN A 287 -13.69 -9.91 7.22
N SER A 288 -13.84 -11.05 6.55
CA SER A 288 -12.72 -11.95 6.24
C SER A 288 -12.73 -12.24 4.76
N TYR A 289 -11.62 -11.86 4.10
CA TYR A 289 -11.41 -12.00 2.66
C TYR A 289 -10.50 -13.19 2.38
N THR A 290 -10.91 -14.04 1.46
CA THR A 290 -10.13 -15.19 1.00
C THR A 290 -10.44 -15.49 -0.46
N PHE A 291 -9.73 -16.41 -1.07
CA PHE A 291 -10.05 -16.86 -2.41
C PHE A 291 -11.33 -17.67 -2.49
N ASP A 292 -12.09 -17.47 -3.56
CA ASP A 292 -13.27 -18.29 -3.83
C ASP A 292 -12.88 -19.78 -3.98
N GLY A 293 -13.62 -20.63 -3.31
CA GLY A 293 -13.45 -22.09 -3.37
C GLY A 293 -13.50 -22.76 -2.01
N HIS A 294 -14.08 -23.99 -1.99
CA HIS A 294 -14.36 -24.76 -0.77
C HIS A 294 -13.16 -24.97 0.17
N LYS A 295 -11.94 -24.93 -0.40
CA LYS A 295 -10.71 -25.15 0.38
C LYS A 295 -10.50 -24.11 1.48
N TYR A 296 -10.90 -22.86 1.24
CA TYR A 296 -10.61 -21.74 2.13
C TYR A 296 -11.84 -21.16 2.84
N GLU A 297 -13.05 -21.55 2.45
CA GLU A 297 -14.30 -21.05 3.04
C GLU A 297 -14.36 -21.25 4.55
N GLU A 298 -14.02 -22.46 5.04
CA GLU A 298 -14.02 -22.75 6.47
C GLU A 298 -12.97 -21.91 7.21
N GLY A 299 -11.80 -21.74 6.62
CA GLY A 299 -10.72 -20.87 7.13
C GLY A 299 -11.18 -19.43 7.27
N ALA A 300 -11.91 -18.89 6.28
CA ALA A 300 -12.46 -17.54 6.34
C ALA A 300 -13.46 -17.36 7.48
N VAL A 301 -14.35 -18.33 7.69
CA VAL A 301 -15.30 -18.32 8.81
C VAL A 301 -14.58 -18.42 10.17
N LEU A 302 -13.51 -19.22 10.25
CA LEU A 302 -12.67 -19.29 11.44
C LEU A 302 -11.96 -17.97 11.70
N ALA A 303 -11.35 -17.37 10.68
CA ALA A 303 -10.65 -16.08 10.75
C ALA A 303 -11.57 -14.97 11.28
N LEU A 304 -12.75 -14.84 10.69
CA LEU A 304 -13.80 -13.92 11.15
C LEU A 304 -14.13 -14.12 12.64
N ARG A 305 -14.33 -15.37 13.06
CA ARG A 305 -14.66 -15.70 14.45
C ARG A 305 -13.52 -15.37 15.41
N PHE A 306 -12.27 -15.67 15.03
CA PHE A 306 -11.10 -15.38 15.86
C PHE A 306 -10.88 -13.88 16.00
N ALA A 307 -10.96 -13.12 14.90
CA ALA A 307 -10.87 -11.67 14.93
C ALA A 307 -11.95 -11.05 15.83
N LYS A 308 -13.22 -11.45 15.67
CA LYS A 308 -14.32 -11.01 16.54
C LYS A 308 -14.03 -11.23 18.01
N ASN A 309 -13.62 -12.45 18.38
CA ASN A 309 -13.36 -12.79 19.78
C ASN A 309 -12.18 -12.00 20.35
N ALA A 310 -11.12 -11.79 19.56
CA ALA A 310 -9.96 -11.00 19.93
C ALA A 310 -10.33 -9.52 20.13
N LEU A 311 -11.03 -8.91 19.16
CA LEU A 311 -11.50 -7.52 19.25
C LEU A 311 -12.37 -7.28 20.48
N GLN A 312 -13.33 -8.17 20.75
CA GLN A 312 -14.18 -8.08 21.94
C GLN A 312 -13.40 -8.25 23.25
N SER A 313 -12.38 -9.10 23.26
CA SER A 313 -11.56 -9.36 24.44
C SER A 313 -10.62 -8.18 24.71
N PHE A 314 -9.94 -7.71 23.70
CA PHE A 314 -8.98 -6.60 23.82
C PHE A 314 -9.65 -5.26 24.03
N SER A 315 -10.83 -5.02 23.44
CA SER A 315 -11.63 -3.83 23.76
C SER A 315 -12.00 -3.73 25.24
N LYS A 316 -12.22 -4.87 25.91
CA LYS A 316 -12.48 -4.89 27.37
C LYS A 316 -11.22 -4.71 28.21
N LEU A 317 -10.05 -5.09 27.71
CA LEU A 317 -8.79 -5.05 28.45
C LEU A 317 -8.04 -3.74 28.26
N PHE A 318 -8.03 -3.21 27.03
CA PHE A 318 -7.16 -2.09 26.63
C PHE A 318 -7.92 -0.81 26.26
N GLY A 319 -9.25 -0.89 26.20
CA GLY A 319 -10.11 0.22 25.74
C GLY A 319 -10.82 -0.12 24.41
N PRO A 320 -11.86 0.64 24.06
CA PRO A 320 -12.67 0.35 22.88
C PRO A 320 -11.85 0.39 21.60
N TYR A 321 -12.15 -0.51 20.67
CA TYR A 321 -11.62 -0.47 19.32
C TYR A 321 -12.13 0.78 18.61
N PRO A 322 -11.25 1.59 17.98
CA PRO A 322 -11.65 2.94 17.57
C PRO A 322 -12.40 3.00 16.25
N TYR A 323 -12.29 1.97 15.38
CA TYR A 323 -12.85 2.03 14.03
C TYR A 323 -14.19 1.30 13.90
N THR A 324 -14.95 1.64 12.85
CA THR A 324 -16.25 1.02 12.52
C THR A 324 -16.12 -0.27 11.71
N GLU A 325 -14.93 -0.57 11.19
CA GLU A 325 -14.64 -1.75 10.38
C GLU A 325 -13.33 -2.41 10.83
N PHE A 326 -13.25 -3.72 10.69
CA PHE A 326 -12.04 -4.51 10.83
C PHE A 326 -11.99 -5.60 9.78
N ASP A 327 -10.92 -5.65 9.01
CA ASP A 327 -10.71 -6.57 7.91
C ASP A 327 -9.62 -7.60 8.20
N VAL A 328 -9.85 -8.85 7.83
CA VAL A 328 -8.84 -9.92 7.81
C VAL A 328 -8.70 -10.40 6.37
N ALA A 329 -7.59 -10.09 5.72
CA ALA A 329 -7.36 -10.48 4.34
C ALA A 329 -6.33 -11.60 4.23
N SER A 330 -6.64 -12.65 3.47
CA SER A 330 -5.64 -13.66 3.13
C SER A 330 -4.75 -13.17 1.99
N THR A 331 -3.44 -13.29 2.12
CA THR A 331 -2.48 -12.90 1.08
C THR A 331 -1.37 -13.95 0.90
N PRO A 332 -0.78 -14.05 -0.30
CA PRO A 332 0.39 -14.88 -0.54
C PRO A 332 1.63 -14.19 0.01
N MET A 333 1.95 -14.43 1.29
CA MET A 333 3.08 -13.81 1.97
C MET A 333 3.97 -14.87 2.62
N GLN A 334 5.19 -14.49 3.02
CA GLN A 334 6.14 -15.38 3.71
C GLN A 334 6.02 -15.29 5.23
N ALA A 335 5.59 -14.15 5.78
CA ALA A 335 5.23 -14.04 7.19
C ALA A 335 3.93 -14.80 7.48
N LEU A 336 3.59 -15.02 8.74
CA LEU A 336 2.33 -15.64 9.13
C LEU A 336 1.18 -14.63 9.14
N GLY A 337 1.44 -13.41 9.56
CA GLY A 337 0.53 -12.28 9.57
C GLY A 337 1.28 -10.96 9.52
N MET A 338 0.55 -9.86 9.35
CA MET A 338 1.01 -8.49 9.46
C MET A 338 -0.16 -7.59 9.79
N GLU A 339 0.08 -6.67 10.71
CA GLU A 339 -0.87 -5.69 11.18
C GLU A 339 -0.91 -4.42 10.34
N TYR A 340 -2.10 -3.85 10.18
CA TYR A 340 -2.32 -2.52 9.61
C TYR A 340 -3.49 -1.83 10.32
N PRO A 341 -3.59 -0.50 10.31
CA PRO A 341 -4.71 0.20 10.94
C PRO A 341 -6.06 -0.22 10.33
N GLY A 342 -6.93 -0.77 11.18
CA GLY A 342 -8.25 -1.24 10.76
C GLY A 342 -8.28 -2.60 10.08
N MET A 343 -7.14 -3.25 9.88
CA MET A 343 -7.09 -4.54 9.22
C MET A 343 -5.85 -5.37 9.59
N THR A 344 -5.83 -6.61 9.15
CA THR A 344 -4.64 -7.47 9.19
C THR A 344 -4.59 -8.36 7.95
N VAL A 345 -3.39 -8.68 7.50
CA VAL A 345 -3.18 -9.68 6.45
C VAL A 345 -2.63 -10.96 7.03
N ILE A 346 -3.11 -12.09 6.55
CA ILE A 346 -2.78 -13.42 7.05
C ILE A 346 -2.34 -14.31 5.88
N ASN A 347 -1.29 -15.09 6.10
CA ASN A 347 -0.82 -16.04 5.10
C ASN A 347 -1.93 -17.00 4.67
N ILE A 348 -2.22 -17.05 3.36
CA ILE A 348 -3.29 -17.85 2.78
C ILE A 348 -3.19 -19.35 3.14
N THR A 349 -1.99 -19.87 3.37
CA THR A 349 -1.83 -21.30 3.72
C THR A 349 -2.47 -21.67 5.05
N LEU A 350 -2.71 -20.69 5.93
CA LEU A 350 -3.38 -20.90 7.22
C LEU A 350 -4.90 -21.08 7.07
N TYR A 351 -5.48 -20.70 5.93
CA TYR A 351 -6.91 -20.86 5.65
C TYR A 351 -7.28 -22.28 5.20
N ASP A 352 -6.29 -23.11 4.83
CA ASP A 352 -6.48 -24.53 4.55
C ASP A 352 -6.63 -25.30 5.86
N THR A 353 -7.87 -25.53 6.30
CA THR A 353 -8.18 -26.14 7.61
C THR A 353 -7.75 -27.60 7.74
N ASP A 354 -7.47 -28.27 6.62
CA ASP A 354 -6.95 -29.64 6.57
C ASP A 354 -5.41 -29.70 6.64
N ALA A 355 -4.73 -28.54 6.49
CA ALA A 355 -3.27 -28.47 6.49
C ALA A 355 -2.67 -28.57 7.90
N GLU A 356 -1.44 -29.06 7.94
CA GLU A 356 -0.56 -29.01 9.11
C GLU A 356 0.74 -28.28 8.77
N ILE A 357 1.16 -27.36 9.63
CA ILE A 357 2.41 -26.64 9.50
C ILE A 357 3.33 -27.05 10.65
N SER A 358 4.44 -27.70 10.32
CA SER A 358 5.38 -28.23 11.31
C SER A 358 4.73 -29.17 12.36
N GLY A 359 3.67 -29.92 11.95
CA GLY A 359 2.94 -30.85 12.83
C GLY A 359 1.89 -30.19 13.72
N VAL A 360 1.58 -28.91 13.49
CA VAL A 360 0.49 -28.19 14.16
C VAL A 360 -0.66 -27.96 13.16
N PRO A 361 -1.91 -28.26 13.49
CA PRO A 361 -3.04 -27.97 12.62
C PRO A 361 -3.12 -26.48 12.26
N ALA A 362 -3.31 -26.16 10.98
CA ALA A 362 -3.39 -24.79 10.50
C ALA A 362 -4.43 -23.93 11.25
N PRO A 363 -5.62 -24.42 11.63
CA PRO A 363 -6.56 -23.63 12.42
C PRO A 363 -6.05 -23.14 13.78
N ALA A 364 -5.17 -23.90 14.43
CA ALA A 364 -4.59 -23.48 15.71
C ALA A 364 -3.54 -22.38 15.53
N ILE A 365 -2.80 -22.43 14.43
CA ILE A 365 -1.84 -21.38 14.06
C ILE A 365 -2.63 -20.13 13.62
N LEU A 366 -3.67 -20.30 12.79
CA LEU A 366 -4.54 -19.21 12.33
C LEU A 366 -5.13 -18.44 13.51
N GLU A 367 -5.65 -19.15 14.55
CA GLU A 367 -6.15 -18.51 15.77
C GLU A 367 -5.07 -17.68 16.45
N SER A 368 -3.89 -18.27 16.66
CA SER A 368 -2.77 -17.61 17.33
C SER A 368 -2.32 -16.36 16.59
N VAL A 369 -2.16 -16.45 15.26
CA VAL A 369 -1.71 -15.33 14.43
C VAL A 369 -2.77 -14.22 14.42
N ILE A 370 -4.05 -14.52 14.15
CA ILE A 370 -5.10 -13.51 14.14
C ILE A 370 -5.21 -12.79 15.50
N VAL A 371 -5.11 -13.52 16.61
CA VAL A 371 -5.15 -12.89 17.94
C VAL A 371 -3.94 -11.98 18.15
N HIS A 372 -2.77 -12.37 17.66
CA HIS A 372 -1.55 -11.55 17.69
C HIS A 372 -1.73 -10.27 16.89
N GLU A 373 -2.12 -10.39 15.62
CA GLU A 373 -2.28 -9.23 14.72
C GLU A 373 -3.39 -8.27 15.18
N VAL A 374 -4.47 -8.80 15.76
CA VAL A 374 -5.53 -7.97 16.35
C VAL A 374 -5.01 -7.17 17.57
N ALA A 375 -4.07 -7.71 18.35
CA ALA A 375 -3.50 -6.97 19.47
C ALA A 375 -2.76 -5.70 19.02
N HIS A 376 -2.19 -5.71 17.84
CA HIS A 376 -1.52 -4.57 17.24
C HIS A 376 -2.47 -3.40 16.91
N GLN A 377 -3.77 -3.57 16.92
CA GLN A 377 -4.69 -2.44 16.84
C GLN A 377 -4.56 -1.49 18.04
N TRP A 378 -4.06 -1.99 19.19
CA TRP A 378 -3.72 -1.20 20.36
C TRP A 378 -2.22 -0.95 20.49
N PHE A 379 -1.37 -1.99 20.28
CA PHE A 379 0.09 -1.95 20.43
C PHE A 379 0.78 -1.86 19.07
N TYR A 380 0.81 -0.78 18.46
CA TYR A 380 1.30 -0.28 17.19
C TYR A 380 0.41 0.87 16.71
N ASN A 381 -0.89 0.61 16.40
CA ASN A 381 -1.74 1.62 15.80
C ASN A 381 -2.12 2.73 16.79
N VAL A 382 -2.72 2.42 17.94
CA VAL A 382 -3.09 3.41 18.97
C VAL A 382 -1.86 3.89 19.74
N VAL A 383 -1.04 2.96 20.24
CA VAL A 383 0.23 3.23 20.92
C VAL A 383 1.36 2.75 20.05
N GLY A 384 2.03 3.64 19.32
CA GLY A 384 3.15 3.31 18.47
C GLY A 384 4.48 3.39 19.21
N ASN A 385 5.48 2.78 18.59
CA ASN A 385 6.88 2.82 18.98
C ASN A 385 7.73 2.87 17.72
N ASP A 386 9.02 3.08 17.88
CA ASP A 386 9.99 2.85 16.83
C ASP A 386 10.17 1.34 16.64
N GLN A 387 9.58 0.80 15.58
CA GLN A 387 9.69 -0.64 15.26
C GLN A 387 11.00 -0.99 14.56
N VAL A 388 11.78 -0.01 14.11
CA VAL A 388 13.06 -0.24 13.44
C VAL A 388 14.17 -0.43 14.46
N ASP A 389 14.26 0.44 15.46
CA ASP A 389 15.34 0.44 16.46
C ASP A 389 14.91 -0.23 17.77
N GLU A 390 13.64 -0.24 18.12
CA GLU A 390 13.06 -0.84 19.32
C GLU A 390 11.90 -1.79 19.00
N PRO A 391 12.13 -2.87 18.22
CA PRO A 391 11.11 -3.79 17.75
C PRO A 391 10.39 -4.57 18.85
#